data_a0651f75bd5da753b680feed13bcaa55
#
_entry.id   a0651f75bd5da753b680feed13bcaa55
#
_cell.length_a   1.000
_cell.length_b   1.000
_cell.length_c   1.000
_cell.angle_alpha   90.00
_cell.angle_beta   90.00
_cell.angle_gamma   90.00
#
_symmetry.space_group_name_H-M   'P 1'
#
loop_
_entity.id
_entity.type
_entity.pdbx_description
1 polymer ?
#
loop_
_entity_poly.entity_id
_entity_poly.type
_entity_poly.pdbx_seq_one_letter_code
_entity_poly.pdbx_strand_id
1 'polypeptide(L)'
;INGQPVEDVFDYRYLMNDEFVTLLIRKKNGEEWELEVEKEYEDDLGVEFENSLMDEYRSCSNHCIFCFIDQMPPGMRETLYFKDDDSRLSFLQGNYVTLTNMSDYDLDRIIKFHLSPINVSFQTMNPKLRCKMLHNRFAGDALAKVDRLYKGDVTMNGQIVLCKGINDRDELEYSLEKLSEYAPVLQSVSIVPVGLSRYRKGLYPLESFDKEDARYLISQVERWQKIMVKKHGIHFVHASDEWYILAGYELPEEGRYDGYLQLENGVGMMRLLETEVKERLEQL
;
A
#
# COMPACT_ATOMS: atom_id res chain seq x y z
N ILE A 1 20.30 -13.76 -16.69
CA ILE A 1 21.35 -13.83 -15.68
C ILE A 1 21.39 -15.26 -15.14
N ASN A 2 22.57 -15.88 -15.08
CA ASN A 2 22.77 -17.26 -14.60
C ASN A 2 21.82 -18.27 -15.28
N GLY A 3 21.58 -18.12 -16.61
CA GLY A 3 20.67 -18.96 -17.38
C GLY A 3 19.19 -18.72 -17.12
N GLN A 4 18.81 -17.76 -16.24
CA GLN A 4 17.43 -17.38 -15.97
C GLN A 4 17.06 -16.09 -16.74
N PRO A 5 15.84 -15.99 -17.30
CA PRO A 5 15.39 -14.78 -17.94
C PRO A 5 15.17 -13.66 -16.92
N VAL A 6 15.36 -12.43 -17.37
CA VAL A 6 15.07 -11.21 -16.60
C VAL A 6 13.86 -10.56 -17.27
N GLU A 7 12.74 -10.54 -16.57
CA GLU A 7 11.48 -9.98 -17.07
C GLU A 7 11.29 -8.53 -16.59
N ASP A 8 11.72 -8.26 -15.34
CA ASP A 8 11.64 -6.92 -14.76
C ASP A 8 12.78 -6.66 -13.75
N VAL A 9 12.74 -5.48 -13.13
CA VAL A 9 13.76 -5.03 -12.17
C VAL A 9 13.92 -5.96 -10.96
N PHE A 10 12.89 -6.71 -10.55
CA PHE A 10 13.00 -7.62 -9.40
C PHE A 10 13.77 -8.89 -9.75
N ASP A 11 13.57 -9.44 -10.95
CA ASP A 11 14.43 -10.54 -11.42
C ASP A 11 15.88 -10.08 -11.50
N TYR A 12 16.10 -8.88 -12.07
CA TYR A 12 17.43 -8.31 -12.17
C TYR A 12 18.09 -8.23 -10.79
N ARG A 13 17.45 -7.55 -9.83
CA ARG A 13 18.00 -7.34 -8.50
C ARG A 13 18.22 -8.67 -7.75
N TYR A 14 17.28 -9.61 -7.85
CA TYR A 14 17.38 -10.90 -7.20
C TYR A 14 18.52 -11.75 -7.76
N LEU A 15 18.63 -11.83 -9.10
CA LEU A 15 19.64 -12.64 -9.77
C LEU A 15 21.03 -12.02 -9.75
N MET A 16 21.12 -10.69 -9.54
CA MET A 16 22.39 -9.98 -9.39
C MET A 16 23.01 -10.12 -7.99
N ASN A 17 22.25 -10.61 -7.02
CA ASN A 17 22.68 -10.73 -5.64
C ASN A 17 23.50 -12.03 -5.45
N ASP A 18 24.66 -12.08 -6.11
CA ASP A 18 25.61 -13.21 -6.13
C ASP A 18 27.03 -12.67 -6.40
N GLU A 19 28.07 -13.39 -5.98
CA GLU A 19 29.47 -13.04 -6.20
C GLU A 19 29.93 -13.35 -7.64
N PHE A 20 29.30 -14.34 -8.29
CA PHE A 20 29.56 -14.73 -9.67
C PHE A 20 28.27 -14.70 -10.49
N VAL A 21 28.24 -13.86 -11.49
CA VAL A 21 27.08 -13.75 -12.38
C VAL A 21 27.48 -13.91 -13.85
N THR A 22 26.74 -14.74 -14.57
CA THR A 22 26.84 -14.87 -16.00
C THR A 22 25.71 -14.13 -16.66
N LEU A 23 26.03 -13.12 -17.46
CA LEU A 23 25.07 -12.30 -18.19
C LEU A 23 25.04 -12.71 -19.65
N LEU A 24 23.88 -13.16 -20.16
CA LEU A 24 23.63 -13.29 -21.60
C LEU A 24 22.93 -12.04 -22.07
N ILE A 25 23.61 -11.21 -22.84
CA ILE A 25 23.12 -9.94 -23.37
C ILE A 25 22.86 -10.07 -24.85
N ARG A 26 21.62 -9.87 -25.29
CA ARG A 26 21.25 -9.78 -26.70
C ARG A 26 21.13 -8.32 -27.12
N LYS A 27 22.00 -7.88 -28.02
CA LYS A 27 21.99 -6.53 -28.60
C LYS A 27 20.86 -6.34 -29.61
N LYS A 28 20.47 -5.10 -29.88
CA LYS A 28 19.45 -4.76 -30.89
C LYS A 28 19.74 -5.29 -32.28
N ASN A 29 21.01 -5.48 -32.63
CA ASN A 29 21.46 -6.04 -33.89
C ASN A 29 21.43 -7.60 -33.95
N GLY A 30 20.99 -8.26 -32.87
CA GLY A 30 20.93 -9.71 -32.75
C GLY A 30 22.22 -10.38 -32.25
N GLU A 31 23.29 -9.63 -32.04
CA GLU A 31 24.55 -10.13 -31.48
C GLU A 31 24.35 -10.51 -30.02
N GLU A 32 24.85 -11.68 -29.62
CA GLU A 32 24.78 -12.15 -28.23
C GLU A 32 26.18 -12.12 -27.61
N TRP A 33 26.22 -11.60 -26.37
CA TRP A 33 27.43 -11.57 -25.57
C TRP A 33 27.17 -12.32 -24.27
N GLU A 34 28.09 -13.18 -23.92
CA GLU A 34 28.16 -13.82 -22.62
C GLU A 34 29.28 -13.17 -21.82
N LEU A 35 28.91 -12.60 -20.66
CA LEU A 35 29.85 -11.92 -19.77
C LEU A 35 29.85 -12.63 -18.44
N GLU A 36 31.04 -13.06 -17.99
CA GLU A 36 31.25 -13.56 -16.63
C GLU A 36 31.77 -12.40 -15.79
N VAL A 37 31.09 -12.14 -14.68
CA VAL A 37 31.41 -11.04 -13.76
C VAL A 37 31.62 -11.60 -12.36
N GLU A 38 32.79 -11.32 -11.80
CA GLU A 38 33.12 -11.54 -10.39
C GLU A 38 33.01 -10.19 -9.67
N LYS A 39 32.30 -10.15 -8.57
CA LYS A 39 32.04 -8.92 -7.78
C LYS A 39 31.82 -9.25 -6.32
N GLU A 40 31.86 -8.26 -5.44
CA GLU A 40 31.35 -8.43 -4.10
C GLU A 40 29.83 -8.66 -4.11
N TYR A 41 29.29 -9.38 -3.12
CA TYR A 41 27.89 -9.79 -3.08
C TYR A 41 26.91 -8.63 -3.27
N GLU A 42 27.18 -7.47 -2.65
CA GLU A 42 26.32 -6.29 -2.67
C GLU A 42 26.65 -5.30 -3.79
N ASP A 43 27.70 -5.55 -4.60
CA ASP A 43 28.08 -4.62 -5.66
C ASP A 43 27.05 -4.60 -6.78
N ASP A 44 26.69 -3.38 -7.23
CA ASP A 44 25.87 -3.17 -8.42
C ASP A 44 26.78 -3.08 -9.67
N LEU A 45 26.32 -3.62 -10.78
CA LEU A 45 27.00 -3.48 -12.08
C LEU A 45 26.89 -2.09 -12.70
N GLY A 46 26.13 -1.16 -12.11
CA GLY A 46 25.89 0.17 -12.63
C GLY A 46 25.02 0.16 -13.89
N VAL A 47 24.15 -0.83 -14.05
CA VAL A 47 23.22 -0.89 -15.18
C VAL A 47 22.07 0.08 -14.94
N GLU A 48 21.93 1.05 -15.82
CA GLU A 48 20.81 1.99 -15.83
C GLU A 48 19.74 1.54 -16.83
N PHE A 49 18.49 1.58 -16.41
CA PHE A 49 17.34 1.25 -17.24
C PHE A 49 16.62 2.52 -17.69
N GLU A 50 16.19 2.59 -18.93
CA GLU A 50 15.38 3.70 -19.47
C GLU A 50 14.05 3.86 -18.70
N ASN A 51 13.50 2.74 -18.18
CA ASN A 51 12.32 2.68 -17.33
C ASN A 51 12.69 1.94 -16.04
N SER A 52 12.35 2.50 -14.89
CA SER A 52 12.67 1.95 -13.56
C SER A 52 12.14 0.53 -13.32
N LEU A 53 11.10 0.11 -14.04
CA LEU A 53 10.55 -1.25 -13.97
C LEU A 53 11.13 -2.21 -15.01
N MET A 54 11.88 -1.71 -16.01
CA MET A 54 12.31 -2.44 -17.22
C MET A 54 11.15 -2.88 -18.13
N ASP A 55 9.91 -2.63 -17.74
CA ASP A 55 8.66 -3.03 -18.36
C ASP A 55 7.62 -1.91 -18.23
N GLU A 56 6.48 -2.04 -18.89
CA GLU A 56 5.40 -1.07 -18.82
C GLU A 56 4.64 -1.16 -17.48
N TYR A 57 4.10 -0.02 -17.03
CA TYR A 57 3.26 0.05 -15.84
C TYR A 57 1.92 -0.68 -16.07
N ARG A 58 1.46 -1.42 -15.07
CA ARG A 58 0.17 -2.11 -15.11
C ARG A 58 -0.95 -1.20 -14.64
N SER A 59 -1.89 -0.92 -15.55
CA SER A 59 -3.06 -0.10 -15.26
C SER A 59 -4.04 -0.82 -14.32
N CYS A 60 -4.70 -0.06 -13.45
CA CYS A 60 -5.75 -0.55 -12.58
C CYS A 60 -7.00 -0.97 -13.38
N SER A 61 -7.52 -2.16 -13.12
CA SER A 61 -8.74 -2.70 -13.73
C SER A 61 -10.02 -2.41 -12.92
N ASN A 62 -9.90 -1.71 -11.78
CA ASN A 62 -11.02 -1.40 -10.89
C ASN A 62 -11.71 -0.08 -11.28
N HIS A 63 -13.00 0.03 -10.91
CA HIS A 63 -13.81 1.25 -11.02
C HIS A 63 -14.38 1.61 -9.66
N CYS A 64 -13.48 1.85 -8.69
CA CYS A 64 -13.84 2.09 -7.30
C CYS A 64 -14.79 3.26 -7.13
N ILE A 65 -15.85 3.07 -6.32
CA ILE A 65 -16.83 4.13 -6.01
C ILE A 65 -16.20 5.38 -5.37
N PHE A 66 -15.02 5.23 -4.80
CA PHE A 66 -14.24 6.26 -4.10
C PHE A 66 -12.98 6.70 -4.87
N CYS A 67 -12.78 6.27 -6.12
CA CYS A 67 -11.55 6.55 -6.86
C CYS A 67 -11.31 8.06 -6.96
N PHE A 68 -10.17 8.54 -6.45
CA PHE A 68 -9.83 9.96 -6.48
C PHE A 68 -9.43 10.42 -7.89
N ILE A 69 -8.87 9.52 -8.73
CA ILE A 69 -8.54 9.82 -10.12
C ILE A 69 -9.79 10.16 -10.93
N ASP A 70 -10.92 9.45 -10.71
CA ASP A 70 -12.18 9.68 -11.43
C ASP A 70 -12.82 11.05 -11.10
N GLN A 71 -12.38 11.68 -10.03
CA GLN A 71 -12.86 13.00 -9.60
C GLN A 71 -11.78 14.09 -9.70
N MET A 72 -10.75 13.86 -10.53
CA MET A 72 -9.77 14.89 -10.89
C MET A 72 -10.37 15.92 -11.84
N PRO A 73 -9.94 17.20 -11.78
CA PRO A 73 -10.38 18.21 -12.73
C PRO A 73 -10.00 17.81 -14.16
N PRO A 74 -10.88 18.01 -15.16
CA PRO A 74 -10.57 17.69 -16.55
C PRO A 74 -9.49 18.61 -17.14
N GLY A 75 -8.75 18.13 -18.13
CA GLY A 75 -7.78 18.93 -18.90
C GLY A 75 -6.44 19.15 -18.20
N MET A 76 -6.12 18.36 -17.19
CA MET A 76 -4.79 18.32 -16.58
C MET A 76 -3.84 17.44 -17.39
N ARG A 77 -2.57 17.32 -16.94
CA ARG A 77 -1.57 16.45 -17.57
C ARG A 77 -2.06 14.99 -17.59
N GLU A 78 -1.84 14.27 -18.69
CA GLU A 78 -2.30 12.89 -18.88
C GLU A 78 -1.82 11.94 -17.78
N THR A 79 -0.60 12.14 -17.29
CA THR A 79 -0.02 11.34 -16.19
C THR A 79 -0.84 11.38 -14.90
N LEU A 80 -1.64 12.43 -14.66
CA LEU A 80 -2.50 12.55 -13.48
C LEU A 80 -3.76 11.68 -13.57
N TYR A 81 -4.09 11.15 -14.76
CA TYR A 81 -5.25 10.28 -14.95
C TYR A 81 -4.88 8.80 -15.04
N PHE A 82 -3.59 8.51 -14.96
CA PHE A 82 -3.13 7.13 -14.92
C PHE A 82 -3.53 6.48 -13.59
N LYS A 83 -4.24 5.37 -13.67
CA LYS A 83 -4.60 4.57 -12.50
C LYS A 83 -3.68 3.38 -12.43
N ASP A 84 -2.80 3.33 -11.46
CA ASP A 84 -1.95 2.19 -11.23
C ASP A 84 -2.58 1.19 -10.24
N ASP A 85 -2.28 -0.08 -10.44
CA ASP A 85 -2.48 -1.18 -9.48
C ASP A 85 -1.37 -2.22 -9.73
N ASP A 86 -0.14 -1.72 -9.87
CA ASP A 86 1.05 -2.50 -10.13
C ASP A 86 1.75 -2.84 -8.81
N SER A 87 1.80 -4.11 -8.45
CA SER A 87 2.40 -4.55 -7.18
C SER A 87 3.88 -4.19 -7.05
N ARG A 88 4.59 -4.00 -8.17
CA ARG A 88 5.99 -3.59 -8.17
C ARG A 88 6.17 -2.19 -7.59
N LEU A 89 5.21 -1.30 -7.85
CA LEU A 89 5.22 0.06 -7.29
C LEU A 89 4.99 0.09 -5.77
N SER A 90 4.36 -0.95 -5.21
CA SER A 90 4.25 -1.06 -3.76
C SER A 90 5.63 -1.15 -3.10
N PHE A 91 6.54 -1.95 -3.66
CA PHE A 91 7.88 -2.13 -3.13
C PHE A 91 8.84 -0.98 -3.49
N LEU A 92 8.65 -0.35 -4.65
CA LEU A 92 9.56 0.69 -5.14
C LEU A 92 9.19 2.10 -4.69
N GLN A 93 7.89 2.36 -4.49
CA GLN A 93 7.35 3.70 -4.25
C GLN A 93 6.36 3.77 -3.08
N GLY A 94 6.08 2.65 -2.41
CA GLY A 94 5.12 2.61 -1.31
C GLY A 94 3.64 2.64 -1.74
N ASN A 95 3.33 2.43 -3.03
CA ASN A 95 1.95 2.48 -3.52
C ASN A 95 1.08 1.37 -2.92
N TYR A 96 -0.20 1.70 -2.67
CA TYR A 96 -1.18 0.75 -2.17
C TYR A 96 -1.87 0.02 -3.32
N VAL A 97 -1.81 -1.32 -3.29
CA VAL A 97 -2.38 -2.19 -4.34
C VAL A 97 -3.62 -2.93 -3.86
N THR A 98 -4.53 -3.20 -4.79
CA THR A 98 -5.81 -3.86 -4.45
C THR A 98 -5.74 -5.39 -4.49
N LEU A 99 -4.62 -5.98 -4.90
CA LEU A 99 -4.42 -7.40 -5.18
C LEU A 99 -5.26 -7.94 -6.35
N THR A 100 -6.12 -7.13 -6.98
CA THR A 100 -6.99 -7.61 -8.08
C THR A 100 -6.23 -7.83 -9.38
N ASN A 101 -5.14 -7.06 -9.59
CA ASN A 101 -4.28 -7.17 -10.78
C ASN A 101 -3.13 -8.18 -10.63
N MET A 102 -2.91 -8.72 -9.42
CA MET A 102 -1.83 -9.66 -9.18
C MET A 102 -2.20 -11.06 -9.65
N SER A 103 -1.34 -11.70 -10.41
CA SER A 103 -1.42 -13.12 -10.76
C SER A 103 -0.84 -14.01 -9.66
N ASP A 104 -1.05 -15.32 -9.76
CA ASP A 104 -0.39 -16.29 -8.88
C ASP A 104 1.13 -16.27 -9.06
N TYR A 105 1.60 -16.02 -10.28
CA TYR A 105 3.01 -15.87 -10.60
C TYR A 105 3.64 -14.67 -9.88
N ASP A 106 2.94 -13.51 -9.84
CA ASP A 106 3.42 -12.34 -9.08
C ASP A 106 3.57 -12.67 -7.59
N LEU A 107 2.58 -13.39 -7.01
CA LEU A 107 2.64 -13.81 -5.61
C LEU A 107 3.79 -14.76 -5.32
N ASP A 108 4.01 -15.75 -6.19
CA ASP A 108 5.11 -16.71 -6.04
C ASP A 108 6.47 -16.01 -6.10
N ARG A 109 6.63 -15.01 -6.98
CA ARG A 109 7.85 -14.19 -7.07
C ARG A 109 8.06 -13.34 -5.81
N ILE A 110 7.01 -12.66 -5.33
CA ILE A 110 7.08 -11.84 -4.11
C ILE A 110 7.56 -12.69 -2.93
N ILE A 111 6.99 -13.89 -2.76
CA ILE A 111 7.38 -14.81 -1.69
C ILE A 111 8.80 -15.34 -1.91
N LYS A 112 9.13 -15.79 -3.13
CA LYS A 112 10.45 -16.31 -3.48
C LYS A 112 11.56 -15.29 -3.27
N PHE A 113 11.32 -14.03 -3.61
CA PHE A 113 12.30 -12.95 -3.53
C PHE A 113 12.30 -12.24 -2.16
N HIS A 114 11.44 -12.70 -1.23
CA HIS A 114 11.25 -12.09 0.09
C HIS A 114 10.99 -10.58 0.04
N LEU A 115 10.19 -10.14 -0.95
CA LEU A 115 9.85 -8.71 -1.10
C LEU A 115 8.91 -8.27 0.00
N SER A 116 9.33 -7.29 0.80
CA SER A 116 8.57 -6.73 1.93
C SER A 116 8.95 -5.26 2.16
N PRO A 117 8.07 -4.42 2.71
CA PRO A 117 6.64 -4.67 2.89
C PRO A 117 5.83 -4.49 1.61
N ILE A 118 4.64 -5.11 1.54
CA ILE A 118 3.62 -4.81 0.53
C ILE A 118 2.50 -3.98 1.16
N ASN A 119 2.10 -2.90 0.49
CA ASN A 119 1.01 -2.04 0.94
C ASN A 119 -0.30 -2.42 0.25
N VAL A 120 -1.31 -2.80 1.03
CA VAL A 120 -2.56 -3.38 0.52
C VAL A 120 -3.76 -2.50 0.81
N SER A 121 -4.49 -2.11 -0.24
CA SER A 121 -5.80 -1.45 -0.16
C SER A 121 -6.92 -2.46 0.06
N PHE A 122 -7.31 -2.66 1.32
CA PHE A 122 -8.34 -3.64 1.69
C PHE A 122 -9.75 -3.15 1.42
N GLN A 123 -10.07 -1.96 1.87
CA GLN A 123 -11.37 -1.29 1.89
C GLN A 123 -12.39 -1.99 2.81
N THR A 124 -12.50 -3.29 2.74
CA THR A 124 -13.30 -4.17 3.61
C THR A 124 -12.84 -5.62 3.45
N MET A 125 -13.01 -6.41 4.49
CA MET A 125 -12.82 -7.87 4.45
C MET A 125 -14.09 -8.64 4.07
N ASN A 126 -15.20 -7.95 3.82
CA ASN A 126 -16.42 -8.55 3.30
C ASN A 126 -16.32 -8.70 1.75
N PRO A 127 -16.24 -9.95 1.20
CA PRO A 127 -15.98 -10.14 -0.21
C PRO A 127 -17.05 -9.52 -1.12
N LYS A 128 -18.33 -9.60 -0.71
CA LYS A 128 -19.45 -9.05 -1.50
C LYS A 128 -19.41 -7.52 -1.52
N LEU A 129 -19.15 -6.89 -0.37
CA LEU A 129 -19.05 -5.45 -0.29
C LEU A 129 -17.82 -4.97 -1.04
N ARG A 130 -16.69 -5.69 -0.96
CA ARG A 130 -15.48 -5.34 -1.69
C ARG A 130 -15.69 -5.33 -3.21
N CYS A 131 -16.40 -6.33 -3.75
CA CYS A 131 -16.80 -6.34 -5.17
C CYS A 131 -17.64 -5.10 -5.54
N LYS A 132 -18.55 -4.68 -4.67
CA LYS A 132 -19.36 -3.47 -4.86
C LYS A 132 -18.51 -2.20 -4.81
N MET A 133 -17.63 -2.07 -3.82
CA MET A 133 -16.79 -0.89 -3.63
C MET A 133 -15.76 -0.69 -4.73
N LEU A 134 -15.11 -1.77 -5.18
CA LEU A 134 -14.12 -1.72 -6.25
C LEU A 134 -14.74 -1.80 -7.65
N HIS A 135 -16.07 -2.05 -7.73
CA HIS A 135 -16.81 -2.33 -8.96
C HIS A 135 -16.08 -3.38 -9.83
N ASN A 136 -15.61 -4.43 -9.19
CA ASN A 136 -14.87 -5.53 -9.79
C ASN A 136 -15.34 -6.85 -9.19
N ARG A 137 -15.91 -7.74 -10.03
CA ARG A 137 -16.47 -9.02 -9.58
C ARG A 137 -15.47 -9.97 -8.94
N PHE A 138 -14.18 -9.79 -9.21
CA PHE A 138 -13.10 -10.62 -8.67
C PHE A 138 -12.47 -10.05 -7.39
N ALA A 139 -12.89 -8.86 -6.97
CA ALA A 139 -12.26 -8.18 -5.83
C ALA A 139 -12.46 -8.92 -4.50
N GLY A 140 -13.56 -9.66 -4.37
CA GLY A 140 -13.80 -10.52 -3.20
C GLY A 140 -12.84 -11.70 -3.14
N ASP A 141 -12.65 -12.39 -4.26
CA ASP A 141 -11.77 -13.55 -4.35
C ASP A 141 -10.29 -13.16 -4.17
N ALA A 142 -9.93 -11.93 -4.56
CA ALA A 142 -8.59 -11.40 -4.37
C ALA A 142 -8.14 -11.33 -2.88
N LEU A 143 -9.08 -11.33 -1.93
CA LEU A 143 -8.75 -11.39 -0.50
C LEU A 143 -8.01 -12.68 -0.11
N ALA A 144 -8.23 -13.79 -0.81
CA ALA A 144 -7.51 -15.04 -0.54
C ALA A 144 -5.99 -14.91 -0.77
N LYS A 145 -5.54 -13.91 -1.53
CA LYS A 145 -4.12 -13.63 -1.73
C LYS A 145 -3.43 -13.15 -0.46
N VAL A 146 -4.19 -12.53 0.46
CA VAL A 146 -3.68 -12.11 1.78
C VAL A 146 -3.20 -13.31 2.59
N ASP A 147 -3.95 -14.42 2.55
CA ASP A 147 -3.55 -15.67 3.21
C ASP A 147 -2.23 -16.22 2.66
N ARG A 148 -1.98 -16.07 1.35
CA ARG A 148 -0.73 -16.52 0.73
C ARG A 148 0.44 -15.64 1.13
N LEU A 149 0.25 -14.32 1.13
CA LEU A 149 1.27 -13.36 1.61
C LEU A 149 1.60 -13.62 3.08
N TYR A 150 0.59 -13.80 3.93
CA TYR A 150 0.75 -14.11 5.34
C TYR A 150 1.53 -15.42 5.56
N LYS A 151 1.16 -16.50 4.86
CA LYS A 151 1.86 -17.80 4.95
C LYS A 151 3.28 -17.75 4.38
N GLY A 152 3.54 -16.84 3.44
CA GLY A 152 4.86 -16.57 2.89
C GLY A 152 5.71 -15.62 3.72
N ASP A 153 5.22 -15.22 4.90
CA ASP A 153 5.88 -14.27 5.82
C ASP A 153 6.21 -12.90 5.15
N VAL A 154 5.37 -12.49 4.21
CA VAL A 154 5.48 -11.18 3.55
C VAL A 154 4.85 -10.12 4.43
N THR A 155 5.66 -9.22 4.95
CA THR A 155 5.20 -8.08 5.76
C THR A 155 4.22 -7.22 4.97
N MET A 156 3.11 -6.83 5.61
CA MET A 156 2.05 -6.04 4.98
C MET A 156 1.73 -4.77 5.77
N ASN A 157 1.35 -3.70 5.05
CA ASN A 157 0.63 -2.56 5.60
C ASN A 157 -0.71 -2.43 4.91
N GLY A 158 -1.75 -2.15 5.68
CA GLY A 158 -3.12 -2.06 5.20
C GLY A 158 -3.65 -0.64 5.10
N GLN A 159 -4.55 -0.41 4.15
CA GLN A 159 -5.29 0.84 4.04
C GLN A 159 -6.78 0.55 3.87
N ILE A 160 -7.62 1.33 4.53
CA ILE A 160 -9.07 1.37 4.35
C ILE A 160 -9.47 2.80 4.03
N VAL A 161 -9.95 3.04 2.80
CA VAL A 161 -10.66 4.27 2.47
C VAL A 161 -12.08 4.13 2.98
N LEU A 162 -12.41 4.89 4.02
CA LEU A 162 -13.71 4.81 4.68
C LEU A 162 -14.74 5.64 3.94
N CYS A 163 -15.90 5.04 3.64
CA CYS A 163 -17.04 5.65 2.97
C CYS A 163 -18.26 5.58 3.90
N LYS A 164 -18.82 6.75 4.25
CA LYS A 164 -19.95 6.87 5.19
C LYS A 164 -21.15 6.04 4.72
N GLY A 165 -21.71 5.23 5.62
CA GLY A 165 -22.85 4.33 5.37
C GLY A 165 -22.56 3.15 4.46
N ILE A 166 -21.28 2.85 4.16
CA ILE A 166 -20.89 1.75 3.25
C ILE A 166 -19.99 0.74 3.96
N ASN A 167 -18.78 1.14 4.36
CA ASN A 167 -17.80 0.27 5.03
C ASN A 167 -17.37 0.79 6.41
N ASP A 168 -18.13 1.72 6.97
CA ASP A 168 -17.95 2.28 8.31
C ASP A 168 -18.65 1.43 9.39
N ARG A 169 -18.52 1.84 10.65
CA ARG A 169 -19.20 1.28 11.83
C ARG A 169 -19.02 -0.24 11.96
N ASP A 170 -20.09 -1.01 11.87
CA ASP A 170 -20.08 -2.48 12.04
C ASP A 170 -19.29 -3.19 10.96
N GLU A 171 -19.30 -2.65 9.74
CA GLU A 171 -18.52 -3.22 8.64
C GLU A 171 -17.02 -2.98 8.82
N LEU A 172 -16.64 -1.81 9.35
CA LEU A 172 -15.25 -1.56 9.76
C LEU A 172 -14.85 -2.47 10.91
N GLU A 173 -15.72 -2.67 11.91
CA GLU A 173 -15.48 -3.58 13.02
C GLU A 173 -15.17 -5.00 12.53
N TYR A 174 -16.04 -5.53 11.66
CA TYR A 174 -15.83 -6.82 11.04
C TYR A 174 -14.48 -6.90 10.27
N SER A 175 -14.15 -5.84 9.51
CA SER A 175 -12.90 -5.81 8.76
C SER A 175 -11.68 -5.78 9.67
N LEU A 176 -11.70 -5.00 10.75
CA LEU A 176 -10.60 -4.94 11.71
C LEU A 176 -10.42 -6.25 12.48
N GLU A 177 -11.52 -6.91 12.84
CA GLU A 177 -11.47 -8.25 13.44
C GLU A 177 -10.73 -9.22 12.53
N LYS A 178 -11.12 -9.29 11.24
CA LYS A 178 -10.49 -10.17 10.26
C LYS A 178 -9.03 -9.81 9.99
N LEU A 179 -8.70 -8.54 9.85
CA LEU A 179 -7.33 -8.08 9.62
C LEU A 179 -6.42 -8.34 10.82
N SER A 180 -6.95 -8.28 12.05
CA SER A 180 -6.19 -8.58 13.26
C SER A 180 -5.68 -10.02 13.35
N GLU A 181 -6.29 -10.95 12.59
CA GLU A 181 -5.85 -12.34 12.51
C GLU A 181 -4.48 -12.49 11.81
N TYR A 182 -4.09 -11.51 10.99
CA TYR A 182 -2.80 -11.48 10.28
C TYR A 182 -1.67 -10.75 11.02
N ALA A 183 -1.96 -10.14 12.18
CA ALA A 183 -0.93 -9.51 12.98
C ALA A 183 0.01 -10.55 13.62
N PRO A 184 1.34 -10.30 13.74
CA PRO A 184 2.03 -9.05 13.43
C PRO A 184 2.59 -8.95 12.00
N VAL A 185 2.37 -9.93 11.11
CA VAL A 185 2.83 -9.89 9.71
C VAL A 185 2.15 -8.73 8.94
N LEU A 186 0.85 -8.53 9.16
CA LEU A 186 0.20 -7.26 8.87
C LEU A 186 0.52 -6.31 10.02
N GLN A 187 1.45 -5.37 9.78
CA GLN A 187 1.99 -4.51 10.83
C GLN A 187 1.05 -3.39 11.23
N SER A 188 0.36 -2.82 10.24
CA SER A 188 -0.49 -1.66 10.47
C SER A 188 -1.66 -1.59 9.50
N VAL A 189 -2.75 -0.96 9.93
CA VAL A 189 -3.90 -0.62 9.09
C VAL A 189 -4.26 0.85 9.29
N SER A 190 -4.13 1.65 8.23
CA SER A 190 -4.58 3.05 8.23
C SER A 190 -6.04 3.17 7.80
N ILE A 191 -6.79 4.04 8.46
CA ILE A 191 -8.14 4.40 8.09
C ILE A 191 -8.13 5.85 7.65
N VAL A 192 -8.43 6.08 6.36
CA VAL A 192 -8.48 7.41 5.77
C VAL A 192 -9.91 7.74 5.33
N PRO A 193 -10.40 8.98 5.50
CA PRO A 193 -11.71 9.34 4.99
C PRO A 193 -11.70 9.40 3.47
N VAL A 194 -12.83 9.08 2.84
CA VAL A 194 -12.97 9.29 1.40
C VAL A 194 -12.86 10.77 1.05
N GLY A 195 -11.93 11.10 0.15
CA GLY A 195 -11.82 12.45 -0.41
C GLY A 195 -12.93 12.71 -1.43
N LEU A 196 -13.65 13.83 -1.28
CA LEU A 196 -14.72 14.22 -2.19
C LEU A 196 -14.38 15.56 -2.84
N SER A 197 -14.27 15.57 -4.19
CA SER A 197 -14.06 16.78 -4.96
C SER A 197 -15.35 17.30 -5.59
N ARG A 198 -15.33 18.54 -6.09
CA ARG A 198 -16.45 19.12 -6.85
C ARG A 198 -16.69 18.47 -8.22
N TYR A 199 -15.80 17.63 -8.69
CA TYR A 199 -15.84 16.97 -10.00
C TYR A 199 -16.48 15.58 -9.98
N ARG A 200 -17.44 15.37 -9.05
CA ARG A 200 -18.11 14.07 -8.86
C ARG A 200 -19.42 13.90 -9.62
N LYS A 201 -19.73 14.78 -10.57
CA LYS A 201 -20.99 14.67 -11.35
C LYS A 201 -21.01 13.34 -12.13
N GLY A 202 -22.03 12.52 -11.88
CA GLY A 202 -22.21 11.22 -12.54
C GLY A 202 -21.46 10.05 -11.87
N LEU A 203 -20.65 10.31 -10.85
CA LEU A 203 -20.03 9.25 -10.05
C LEU A 203 -20.97 8.75 -8.95
N TYR A 204 -20.59 7.60 -8.34
CA TYR A 204 -21.35 7.03 -7.23
C TYR A 204 -21.54 8.06 -6.10
N PRO A 205 -22.78 8.24 -5.60
CA PRO A 205 -23.03 9.21 -4.54
C PRO A 205 -22.39 8.79 -3.23
N LEU A 206 -21.51 9.63 -2.70
CA LEU A 206 -20.85 9.45 -1.41
C LEU A 206 -21.09 10.69 -0.55
N GLU A 207 -21.12 10.51 0.76
CA GLU A 207 -21.31 11.55 1.75
C GLU A 207 -20.02 11.82 2.52
N SER A 208 -19.78 13.08 2.88
CA SER A 208 -18.69 13.46 3.77
C SER A 208 -19.01 13.05 5.21
N PHE A 209 -17.97 12.72 5.94
CA PHE A 209 -18.07 12.54 7.38
C PHE A 209 -18.20 13.89 8.09
N ASP A 210 -18.87 13.87 9.24
CA ASP A 210 -18.98 15.01 10.12
C ASP A 210 -18.17 14.81 11.41
N LYS A 211 -18.24 15.79 12.29
CA LYS A 211 -17.49 15.78 13.56
C LYS A 211 -17.84 14.61 14.46
N GLU A 212 -19.11 14.23 14.53
CA GLU A 212 -19.55 13.12 15.40
C GLU A 212 -19.16 11.76 14.82
N ASP A 213 -19.20 11.63 13.50
CA ASP A 213 -18.66 10.44 12.79
C ASP A 213 -17.17 10.25 13.08
N ALA A 214 -16.38 11.33 13.02
CA ALA A 214 -14.96 11.30 13.30
C ALA A 214 -14.65 10.88 14.74
N ARG A 215 -15.41 11.41 15.70
CA ARG A 215 -15.30 11.04 17.11
C ARG A 215 -15.64 9.58 17.35
N TYR A 216 -16.68 9.07 16.69
CA TYR A 216 -17.04 7.66 16.76
C TYR A 216 -15.92 6.78 16.22
N LEU A 217 -15.38 7.12 15.03
CA LEU A 217 -14.26 6.37 14.43
C LEU A 217 -13.04 6.36 15.36
N ILE A 218 -12.63 7.50 15.89
CA ILE A 218 -11.47 7.58 16.79
C ILE A 218 -11.69 6.68 18.01
N SER A 219 -12.90 6.67 18.59
CA SER A 219 -13.21 5.79 19.72
C SER A 219 -13.09 4.30 19.36
N GLN A 220 -13.48 3.92 18.13
CA GLN A 220 -13.34 2.57 17.60
C GLN A 220 -11.87 2.19 17.41
N VAL A 221 -11.09 3.08 16.81
CA VAL A 221 -9.64 2.90 16.62
C VAL A 221 -8.93 2.75 17.95
N GLU A 222 -9.18 3.63 18.92
CA GLU A 222 -8.55 3.56 20.25
C GLU A 222 -8.89 2.28 21.03
N ARG A 223 -10.09 1.75 20.86
CA ARG A 223 -10.47 0.47 21.42
C ARG A 223 -9.64 -0.67 20.81
N TRP A 224 -9.51 -0.69 19.50
CA TRP A 224 -8.68 -1.67 18.80
C TRP A 224 -7.20 -1.54 19.16
N GLN A 225 -6.65 -0.34 19.25
CA GLN A 225 -5.28 -0.11 19.70
C GLN A 225 -5.02 -0.74 21.08
N LYS A 226 -5.93 -0.53 22.04
CA LYS A 226 -5.80 -1.15 23.37
C LYS A 226 -5.77 -2.68 23.32
N ILE A 227 -6.59 -3.29 22.47
CA ILE A 227 -6.62 -4.74 22.25
C ILE A 227 -5.30 -5.22 21.65
N MET A 228 -4.81 -4.56 20.60
CA MET A 228 -3.65 -4.99 19.85
C MET A 228 -2.35 -4.75 20.61
N VAL A 229 -2.21 -3.65 21.34
CA VAL A 229 -1.09 -3.42 22.26
C VAL A 229 -1.00 -4.52 23.31
N LYS A 230 -2.14 -4.92 23.89
CA LYS A 230 -2.16 -6.01 24.88
C LYS A 230 -1.79 -7.36 24.27
N LYS A 231 -2.16 -7.63 23.00
CA LYS A 231 -1.98 -8.92 22.34
C LYS A 231 -0.63 -9.05 21.65
N HIS A 232 -0.16 -7.99 21.00
CA HIS A 232 0.99 -8.00 20.12
C HIS A 232 2.04 -6.91 20.42
N GLY A 233 1.76 -5.98 21.32
CA GLY A 233 2.67 -4.86 21.63
C GLY A 233 2.70 -3.74 20.59
N ILE A 234 1.77 -3.74 19.62
CA ILE A 234 1.64 -2.74 18.56
C ILE A 234 0.25 -2.12 18.58
N HIS A 235 0.13 -0.87 18.14
CA HIS A 235 -1.19 -0.20 18.05
C HIS A 235 -2.01 -0.71 16.86
N PHE A 236 -1.35 -1.12 15.78
CA PHE A 236 -1.93 -1.81 14.63
C PHE A 236 -2.90 -0.97 13.78
N VAL A 237 -3.92 -0.35 14.38
CA VAL A 237 -4.94 0.45 13.66
C VAL A 237 -4.70 1.93 13.91
N HIS A 238 -4.66 2.71 12.84
CA HIS A 238 -4.39 4.14 12.91
C HIS A 238 -5.42 4.94 12.11
N ALA A 239 -5.98 5.97 12.73
CA ALA A 239 -6.75 6.98 12.03
C ALA A 239 -5.80 8.04 11.46
N SER A 240 -6.04 8.50 10.22
CA SER A 240 -5.29 9.62 9.65
C SER A 240 -5.50 10.91 10.45
N ASP A 241 -4.56 11.84 10.36
CA ASP A 241 -4.59 13.13 11.06
C ASP A 241 -5.89 13.93 10.77
N GLU A 242 -6.42 13.77 9.56
CA GLU A 242 -7.68 14.40 9.15
C GLU A 242 -8.86 14.06 10.07
N TRP A 243 -8.90 12.84 10.61
CA TRP A 243 -9.95 12.45 11.56
C TRP A 243 -9.87 13.21 12.87
N TYR A 244 -8.66 13.44 13.40
CA TYR A 244 -8.46 14.21 14.63
C TYR A 244 -8.81 15.68 14.41
N ILE A 245 -8.42 16.25 13.26
CA ILE A 245 -8.79 17.63 12.88
C ILE A 245 -10.32 17.76 12.79
N LEU A 246 -10.99 16.84 12.10
CA LEU A 246 -12.44 16.84 11.93
C LEU A 246 -13.17 16.67 13.28
N ALA A 247 -12.69 15.82 14.15
CA ALA A 247 -13.21 15.59 15.50
C ALA A 247 -13.01 16.80 16.42
N GLY A 248 -12.04 17.67 16.11
CA GLY A 248 -11.56 18.72 17.00
C GLY A 248 -10.83 18.16 18.22
N TYR A 249 -10.07 17.10 18.03
CA TYR A 249 -9.22 16.47 19.03
C TYR A 249 -7.76 16.82 18.81
N GLU A 250 -6.97 16.72 19.87
CA GLU A 250 -5.52 16.76 19.75
C GLU A 250 -5.00 15.49 19.08
N LEU A 251 -3.88 15.63 18.40
CA LEU A 251 -3.20 14.47 17.77
C LEU A 251 -2.64 13.53 18.84
N PRO A 252 -2.64 12.23 18.61
CA PRO A 252 -2.00 11.27 19.50
C PRO A 252 -0.55 11.60 19.80
N GLU A 253 -0.06 11.16 20.95
CA GLU A 253 1.36 11.20 21.28
C GLU A 253 2.18 10.32 20.34
N GLU A 254 3.45 10.69 20.12
CA GLU A 254 4.37 10.05 19.19
C GLU A 254 4.43 8.52 19.35
N GLY A 255 4.52 8.02 20.56
CA GLY A 255 4.59 6.59 20.84
C GLY A 255 3.39 5.76 20.36
N ARG A 256 2.28 6.41 19.93
CA ARG A 256 1.09 5.72 19.42
C ARG A 256 1.14 5.42 17.93
N TYR A 257 2.18 5.86 17.22
CA TYR A 257 2.29 5.68 15.76
C TYR A 257 3.20 4.52 15.34
N ASP A 258 3.77 3.76 16.30
CA ASP A 258 4.61 2.58 16.05
C ASP A 258 5.75 2.83 15.03
N GLY A 259 6.37 4.01 15.10
CA GLY A 259 7.44 4.39 14.19
C GLY A 259 6.96 4.98 12.85
N TYR A 260 5.72 5.44 12.78
CA TYR A 260 5.16 6.16 11.62
C TYR A 260 5.08 5.35 10.33
N LEU A 261 4.68 4.08 10.41
CA LEU A 261 4.57 3.16 9.26
C LEU A 261 3.59 3.61 8.17
N GLN A 262 2.74 4.60 8.44
CA GLN A 262 1.62 4.99 7.58
C GLN A 262 1.65 6.51 7.24
N LEU A 263 2.83 7.15 7.26
CA LEU A 263 2.97 8.58 6.96
C LEU A 263 2.31 8.98 5.63
N GLU A 264 2.50 8.18 4.59
CA GLU A 264 1.97 8.44 3.25
C GLU A 264 0.44 8.44 3.17
N ASN A 265 -0.22 7.85 4.18
CA ASN A 265 -1.66 7.90 4.39
C ASN A 265 -2.10 9.05 5.30
N GLY A 266 -1.21 9.99 5.60
CA GLY A 266 -1.50 11.10 6.51
C GLY A 266 -1.68 10.68 7.95
N VAL A 267 -1.00 9.62 8.40
CA VAL A 267 -1.05 9.13 9.78
C VAL A 267 0.19 9.61 10.53
N GLY A 268 0.01 10.56 11.42
CA GLY A 268 1.08 11.11 12.26
C GLY A 268 1.99 12.12 11.59
N MET A 269 1.70 12.57 10.38
CA MET A 269 2.51 13.57 9.67
C MET A 269 2.62 14.88 10.47
N MET A 270 1.51 15.34 11.02
CA MET A 270 1.48 16.58 11.82
C MET A 270 2.20 16.41 13.15
N ARG A 271 2.05 15.26 13.82
CA ARG A 271 2.77 14.97 15.07
C ARG A 271 4.28 14.91 14.82
N LEU A 272 4.71 14.20 13.78
CA LEU A 272 6.14 14.12 13.42
C LEU A 272 6.71 15.50 13.15
N LEU A 273 6.03 16.34 12.35
CA LEU A 273 6.45 17.72 12.10
C LEU A 273 6.56 18.54 13.38
N GLU A 274 5.58 18.44 14.29
CA GLU A 274 5.63 19.14 15.58
C GLU A 274 6.82 18.69 16.44
N THR A 275 7.10 17.40 16.49
CA THR A 275 8.24 16.83 17.22
C THR A 275 9.56 17.33 16.66
N GLU A 276 9.76 17.18 15.34
CA GLU A 276 11.00 17.62 14.67
C GLU A 276 11.26 19.12 14.80
N VAL A 277 10.22 19.95 14.71
CA VAL A 277 10.34 21.40 14.90
C VAL A 277 10.74 21.74 16.34
N LYS A 278 10.13 21.09 17.34
CA LYS A 278 10.47 21.31 18.75
C LYS A 278 11.91 20.91 19.05
N GLU A 279 12.32 19.73 18.63
CA GLU A 279 13.69 19.24 18.79
C GLU A 279 14.72 20.17 18.14
N ARG A 280 14.37 20.68 16.95
CA ARG A 280 15.27 21.61 16.25
C ARG A 280 15.39 22.95 16.94
N LEU A 281 14.30 23.47 17.51
CA LEU A 281 14.32 24.72 18.28
C LEU A 281 15.10 24.59 19.60
N GLU A 282 15.10 23.43 20.25
CA GLU A 282 15.87 23.16 21.46
C GLU A 282 17.39 23.08 21.20
N GLN A 283 17.79 22.85 19.96
CA GLN A 283 19.20 22.79 19.54
C GLN A 283 19.77 24.16 19.14
N LEU A 284 18.94 25.20 19.03
CA LEU A 284 19.34 26.57 18.69
C LEU A 284 19.63 27.43 19.95
#